data_84c25ad0a7ef678cf95d71a844dbaa14
#
_entry.id   84c25ad0a7ef678cf95d71a844dbaa14
#
_cell.length_a   1.000
_cell.length_b   1.000
_cell.length_c   1.000
_cell.angle_alpha   90.00
_cell.angle_beta   90.00
_cell.angle_gamma   90.00
#
_symmetry.space_group_name_H-M   'P 1'
#
loop_
_entity.id
_entity.type
_entity.pdbx_description
1 polymer ?
#
loop_
_entity_poly.entity_id
_entity_poly.type
_entity_poly.pdbx_seq_one_letter_code
_entity_poly.pdbx_strand_id
1 'polypeptide(L)'
;FKCLVETTEGFAGYDQAMPAGVFTCRCPGDNVVNQSKILKAKGAEAIHFCTCMFAGKTEDGWKMDKGGFCSHVDSLMEKVHEATGLRCVKGSAHLPDGYVPETLP
;
A
#
# COMPACT_ATOMS: atom_id res chain seq x y z
N PHE A 1 6.36 -6.09 -13.22
CA PHE A 1 6.85 -5.21 -12.12
C PHE A 1 7.20 -3.79 -12.54
N LYS A 2 7.01 -3.44 -13.80
CA LYS A 2 7.33 -2.08 -14.27
C LYS A 2 6.63 -1.01 -13.43
N CYS A 3 5.35 -1.19 -13.15
CA CYS A 3 4.58 -0.22 -12.35
C CYS A 3 5.02 -0.14 -10.88
N LEU A 4 5.77 -1.11 -10.39
CA LEU A 4 6.30 -1.10 -9.03
C LEU A 4 7.64 -0.38 -8.91
N VAL A 5 8.29 -0.10 -10.04
CA VAL A 5 9.60 0.59 -10.04
C VAL A 5 9.52 1.99 -10.64
N GLU A 6 8.40 2.34 -11.24
CA GLU A 6 8.16 3.71 -11.70
C GLU A 6 7.76 4.60 -10.53
N THR A 7 8.41 5.74 -10.40
CA THR A 7 8.14 6.66 -9.29
C THR A 7 7.00 7.62 -9.62
N THR A 8 5.83 7.03 -9.93
CA THR A 8 4.60 7.74 -10.28
C THR A 8 3.45 7.27 -9.42
N GLU A 9 2.34 7.97 -9.46
CA GLU A 9 1.11 7.66 -8.72
C GLU A 9 1.38 7.47 -7.23
N GLY A 10 1.11 6.30 -6.64
CA GLY A 10 1.37 6.05 -5.22
C GLY A 10 2.85 6.05 -4.84
N PHE A 11 3.74 5.90 -5.83
CA PHE A 11 5.18 5.90 -5.64
C PHE A 11 5.83 7.24 -5.99
N ALA A 12 5.04 8.26 -6.26
CA ALA A 12 5.56 9.59 -6.56
C ALA A 12 6.34 10.16 -5.38
N GLY A 13 7.41 10.87 -5.69
CA GLY A 13 8.27 11.47 -4.68
C GLY A 13 9.49 10.64 -4.29
N TYR A 14 9.57 9.41 -4.73
CA TYR A 14 10.78 8.60 -4.52
C TYR A 14 11.78 8.86 -5.66
N ASP A 15 13.06 8.91 -5.32
CA ASP A 15 14.12 8.97 -6.33
C ASP A 15 14.20 7.65 -7.08
N GLN A 16 13.97 6.55 -6.37
CA GLN A 16 14.02 5.21 -6.91
C GLN A 16 13.10 4.33 -6.09
N ALA A 17 12.38 3.43 -6.75
CA ALA A 17 11.57 2.43 -6.09
C ALA A 17 12.04 1.03 -6.48
N MET A 18 12.20 0.17 -5.50
CA MET A 18 12.60 -1.21 -5.71
C MET A 18 11.77 -2.09 -4.77
N PRO A 19 11.02 -3.06 -5.29
CA PRO A 19 10.23 -3.93 -4.43
C PRO A 19 11.12 -4.85 -3.61
N ALA A 20 11.01 -4.76 -2.29
CA ALA A 20 11.70 -5.64 -1.36
C ALA A 20 10.92 -6.95 -1.17
N GLY A 21 9.61 -6.92 -1.42
CA GLY A 21 8.77 -8.10 -1.34
C GLY A 21 7.31 -7.73 -1.55
N VAL A 22 6.51 -8.72 -1.87
CA VAL A 22 5.07 -8.59 -2.06
C VAL A 22 4.40 -9.74 -1.32
N PHE A 23 3.34 -9.45 -0.60
CA PHE A 23 2.59 -10.48 0.11
C PHE A 23 1.11 -10.11 0.17
N THR A 24 0.28 -11.10 0.46
CA THR A 24 -1.15 -10.89 0.60
C THR A 24 -1.55 -10.95 2.07
N CYS A 25 -2.52 -10.12 2.43
CA CYS A 25 -3.12 -10.13 3.73
C CYS A 25 -4.08 -11.32 3.88
N ARG A 26 -4.10 -11.93 5.05
CA ARG A 26 -5.14 -12.86 5.47
C ARG A 26 -5.94 -12.21 6.59
N CYS A 27 -7.27 -12.13 6.41
CA CYS A 27 -8.13 -11.52 7.40
C CYS A 27 -8.04 -12.25 8.75
N PRO A 28 -7.94 -11.54 9.84
CA PRO A 28 -8.07 -10.08 10.02
C PRO A 28 -6.80 -9.26 9.78
N GLY A 29 -5.74 -9.85 9.23
CA GLY A 29 -4.54 -9.12 8.86
C GLY A 29 -3.38 -9.24 9.84
N ASP A 30 -3.41 -10.19 10.77
CA ASP A 30 -2.31 -10.38 11.71
C ASP A 30 -1.00 -10.71 11.01
N ASN A 31 -1.06 -11.41 9.87
CA ASN A 31 0.11 -11.74 9.08
C ASN A 31 0.78 -10.51 8.48
N VAL A 32 0.05 -9.42 8.25
CA VAL A 32 0.58 -8.20 7.63
C VAL A 32 1.66 -7.58 8.51
N VAL A 33 1.41 -7.50 9.81
CA VAL A 33 2.39 -6.96 10.76
C VAL A 33 3.64 -7.82 10.78
N ASN A 34 3.49 -9.14 10.86
CA ASN A 34 4.63 -10.06 10.89
C ASN A 34 5.45 -10.02 9.59
N GLN A 35 4.79 -10.01 8.45
CA GLN A 35 5.47 -9.93 7.15
C GLN A 35 6.19 -8.59 6.99
N SER A 36 5.57 -7.51 7.43
CA SER A 36 6.18 -6.19 7.39
C SER A 36 7.44 -6.10 8.24
N LYS A 37 7.45 -6.72 9.41
CA LYS A 37 8.64 -6.80 10.27
C LYS A 37 9.77 -7.55 9.57
N ILE A 38 9.44 -8.66 8.90
CA ILE A 38 10.43 -9.46 8.16
C ILE A 38 11.03 -8.62 7.03
N LEU A 39 10.20 -7.93 6.26
CA LEU A 39 10.67 -7.10 5.16
C LEU A 39 11.49 -5.91 5.65
N LYS A 40 11.13 -5.32 6.78
CA LYS A 40 11.93 -4.26 7.41
C LYS A 40 13.33 -4.77 7.74
N ALA A 41 13.43 -5.96 8.31
CA ALA A 41 14.71 -6.58 8.63
C ALA A 41 15.56 -6.83 7.37
N LYS A 42 14.92 -6.96 6.22
CA LYS A 42 15.59 -7.13 4.92
C LYS A 42 15.88 -5.82 4.19
N GLY A 43 15.60 -4.70 4.82
CA GLY A 43 15.94 -3.37 4.29
C GLY A 43 14.80 -2.58 3.69
N ALA A 44 13.56 -3.03 3.82
CA ALA A 44 12.42 -2.25 3.35
C ALA A 44 12.30 -0.92 4.10
N GLU A 45 11.98 0.14 3.37
CA GLU A 45 11.88 1.49 3.92
C GLU A 45 10.45 2.02 3.94
N ALA A 46 9.56 1.41 3.17
CA ALA A 46 8.16 1.81 3.11
C ALA A 46 7.28 0.60 2.77
N ILE A 47 6.03 0.66 3.23
CA ILE A 47 5.01 -0.33 2.92
C ILE A 47 3.90 0.38 2.14
N HIS A 48 3.58 -0.13 0.98
CA HIS A 48 2.47 0.37 0.17
C HIS A 48 1.29 -0.60 0.22
N PHE A 49 0.13 -0.07 0.54
CA PHE A 49 -1.11 -0.82 0.52
C PHE A 49 -1.73 -0.67 -0.86
N CYS A 50 -1.94 -1.77 -1.55
CA CYS A 50 -2.37 -1.77 -2.94
C CYS A 50 -3.71 -1.07 -3.12
N THR A 51 -3.85 -0.35 -4.22
CA THR A 51 -5.06 0.39 -4.55
C THR A 51 -6.31 -0.49 -4.51
N CYS A 52 -6.23 -1.74 -4.95
CA CYS A 52 -7.36 -2.66 -4.95
C CYS A 52 -7.86 -3.03 -3.55
N MET A 53 -7.13 -2.74 -2.49
CA MET A 53 -7.58 -2.99 -1.13
C MET A 53 -8.70 -2.03 -0.71
N PHE A 54 -8.72 -0.82 -1.26
CA PHE A 54 -9.68 0.22 -0.85
C PHE A 54 -10.46 0.83 -2.01
N ALA A 55 -10.14 0.49 -3.24
CA ALA A 55 -10.79 1.05 -4.43
C ALA A 55 -11.11 -0.06 -5.43
N GLY A 56 -12.06 0.20 -6.31
CA GLY A 56 -12.45 -0.74 -7.36
C GLY A 56 -12.29 -0.14 -8.74
N LYS A 57 -12.00 -0.98 -9.72
CA LYS A 57 -11.89 -0.56 -11.11
C LYS A 57 -13.25 -0.61 -11.79
N THR A 58 -13.60 0.48 -12.49
CA THR A 58 -14.81 0.59 -13.29
C THR A 58 -14.45 0.90 -14.74
N GLU A 59 -15.46 0.99 -15.61
CA GLU A 59 -15.25 1.40 -17.00
C GLU A 59 -14.62 2.79 -17.11
N ASP A 60 -14.90 3.65 -16.11
CA ASP A 60 -14.39 5.02 -16.05
C ASP A 60 -13.08 5.14 -15.25
N GLY A 61 -12.47 4.01 -14.91
CA GLY A 61 -11.25 3.97 -14.13
C GLY A 61 -11.46 3.55 -12.67
N TRP A 62 -10.49 3.82 -11.82
CA TRP A 62 -10.52 3.45 -10.42
C TRP A 62 -11.37 4.42 -9.61
N LYS A 63 -12.23 3.89 -8.74
CA LYS A 63 -13.15 4.66 -7.90
C LYS A 63 -13.07 4.22 -6.45
N MET A 64 -13.02 5.19 -5.54
CA MET A 64 -12.95 4.93 -4.10
C MET A 64 -14.23 4.28 -3.55
N ASP A 65 -15.36 4.59 -4.15
CA ASP A 65 -16.68 4.14 -3.69
C ASP A 65 -17.17 2.85 -4.35
N LYS A 66 -16.35 2.22 -5.18
CA LYS A 66 -16.73 1.00 -5.91
C LYS A 66 -16.15 -0.27 -5.28
N GLY A 67 -15.91 -0.21 -3.98
CA GLY A 67 -15.45 -1.35 -3.22
C GLY A 67 -13.94 -1.52 -3.30
N GLY A 68 -13.44 -2.29 -2.47
CA GLY A 68 -12.09 -2.78 -2.40
C GLY A 68 -12.19 -4.08 -1.64
N PHE A 69 -11.10 -4.80 -1.54
CA PHE A 69 -11.11 -6.08 -0.85
C PHE A 69 -11.08 -5.96 0.66
N CYS A 70 -10.72 -4.79 1.18
CA CYS A 70 -10.50 -4.61 2.61
C CYS A 70 -11.23 -3.38 3.14
N SER A 71 -12.12 -3.58 4.12
CA SER A 71 -12.79 -2.49 4.82
C SER A 71 -11.97 -1.98 6.02
N HIS A 72 -10.80 -2.56 6.27
CA HIS A 72 -9.96 -2.28 7.46
C HIS A 72 -8.58 -1.77 7.10
N VAL A 73 -8.38 -1.25 5.90
CA VAL A 73 -7.05 -0.84 5.43
C VAL A 73 -6.42 0.23 6.32
N ASP A 74 -7.20 1.20 6.76
CA ASP A 74 -6.66 2.27 7.63
C ASP A 74 -6.18 1.73 8.96
N SER A 75 -6.95 0.82 9.55
CA SER A 75 -6.58 0.14 10.79
C SER A 75 -5.31 -0.70 10.62
N LEU A 76 -5.18 -1.40 9.49
CA LEU A 76 -3.97 -2.18 9.18
C LEU A 76 -2.76 -1.28 9.00
N MET A 77 -2.91 -0.16 8.33
CA MET A 77 -1.83 0.81 8.16
C MET A 77 -1.31 1.30 9.51
N GLU A 78 -2.21 1.65 10.42
CA GLU A 78 -1.83 2.09 11.76
C GLU A 78 -1.08 1.00 12.51
N LYS A 79 -1.56 -0.24 12.46
CA LYS A 79 -0.92 -1.38 13.12
C LYS A 79 0.49 -1.63 12.59
N VAL A 80 0.65 -1.60 11.27
CA VAL A 80 1.95 -1.80 10.64
C VAL A 80 2.89 -0.66 11.00
N HIS A 81 2.40 0.56 10.93
CA HIS A 81 3.21 1.75 11.27
C HIS A 81 3.69 1.72 12.72
N GLU A 82 2.81 1.41 13.66
CA GLU A 82 3.17 1.30 15.08
C GLU A 82 4.17 0.18 15.33
N ALA A 83 3.99 -0.95 14.67
CA ALA A 83 4.82 -2.13 14.90
C ALA A 83 6.21 -2.02 14.26
N THR A 84 6.33 -1.29 13.15
CA THR A 84 7.57 -1.26 12.36
C THR A 84 8.24 0.10 12.31
N GLY A 85 7.49 1.18 12.48
CA GLY A 85 7.99 2.53 12.25
C GLY A 85 8.21 2.87 10.78
N LEU A 86 7.85 1.99 9.87
CA LEU A 86 8.01 2.22 8.44
C LEU A 86 6.95 3.21 7.92
N ARG A 87 7.34 3.96 6.90
CA ARG A 87 6.40 4.78 6.15
C ARG A 87 5.33 3.89 5.54
N CYS A 88 4.07 4.19 5.77
CA CYS A 88 2.93 3.45 5.21
C CYS A 88 2.15 4.35 4.27
N VAL A 89 1.93 3.89 3.05
CA VAL A 89 1.23 4.65 2.01
C VAL A 89 0.00 3.86 1.55
N LYS A 90 -1.15 4.51 1.57
CA LYS A 90 -2.40 3.94 1.08
C LYS A 90 -2.51 4.22 -0.42
N GLY A 91 -1.92 3.36 -1.21
CA GLY A 91 -1.93 3.48 -2.65
C GLY A 91 -0.67 2.91 -3.30
N SER A 92 -0.83 2.44 -4.50
CA SER A 92 0.23 1.89 -5.33
C SER A 92 0.10 2.42 -6.76
N ALA A 93 0.18 1.58 -7.77
CA ALA A 93 -0.12 1.98 -9.14
C ALA A 93 -1.64 2.11 -9.34
N HIS A 94 -2.05 2.88 -10.35
CA HIS A 94 -3.46 3.03 -10.75
C HIS A 94 -4.35 3.63 -9.67
N LEU A 95 -4.00 4.82 -9.24
CA LEU A 95 -4.80 5.54 -8.24
C LEU A 95 -6.12 6.05 -8.82
N PRO A 96 -7.18 6.15 -7.98
CA PRO A 96 -8.40 6.84 -8.37
C PRO A 96 -8.13 8.31 -8.74
N ASP A 97 -8.89 8.84 -9.69
CA ASP A 97 -8.75 10.23 -10.12
C ASP A 97 -8.94 11.19 -8.94
N GLY A 98 -7.99 12.12 -8.81
CA GLY A 98 -8.05 13.13 -7.75
C GLY A 98 -7.68 12.63 -6.36
N TYR A 99 -7.37 11.35 -6.20
CA TYR A 99 -6.98 10.80 -4.91
C TYR A 99 -5.51 11.10 -4.62
N VAL A 100 -5.26 11.65 -3.45
CA VAL A 100 -3.90 11.85 -2.94
C VAL A 100 -3.65 10.77 -1.88
N PRO A 101 -2.63 9.92 -2.06
CA PRO A 101 -2.40 8.81 -1.13
C PRO A 101 -2.19 9.28 0.31
N GLU A 102 -2.98 8.72 1.23
CA GLU A 102 -2.76 8.91 2.66
C GLU A 102 -1.44 8.26 3.05
N THR A 103 -0.65 8.96 3.84
CA THR A 103 0.67 8.51 4.23
C THR A 103 0.88 8.67 5.72
N LEU A 104 1.35 7.62 6.37
CA LEU A 104 1.86 7.64 7.74
C LEU A 104 3.39 7.65 7.64
N PRO A 105 4.02 8.81 7.91
CA PRO A 105 5.47 8.97 7.67
C PRO A 105 6.39 8.21 8.63
#